data_36bcc711bfbaebd9356087943aa9a557
#
_entry.id   36bcc711bfbaebd9356087943aa9a557
#
_cell.length_a   1.000
_cell.length_b   1.000
_cell.length_c   1.000
_cell.angle_alpha   90.00
_cell.angle_beta   90.00
_cell.angle_gamma   90.00
#
_symmetry.space_group_name_H-M   'P 1'
#
loop_
_entity.id
_entity.type
_entity.pdbx_description
1 polymer ?
#
loop_
_entity_poly.entity_id
_entity_poly.type
_entity_poly.pdbx_seq_one_letter_code
_entity_poly.pdbx_strand_id
1 'polypeptide(L)'
;MFKHILIPTDGSPLSAKAVAAGIALAKESGARVTGYHVLEAVPARLYAFPYRGEEEAIAEFEQIRQDAARKHVADIARTARKQGVAFEPVVQTARTPYEGIVKAAQERACDLILMSSHGRRGLARLAVGSVTDKVLQLSKVPVLVYR
;
A
#
# COMPACT_ATOMS: atom_id res chain seq x y z
N MET A 1 -6.62 7.32 -21.19
CA MET A 1 -5.70 6.30 -20.67
C MET A 1 -5.11 6.80 -19.36
N PHE A 2 -4.93 5.93 -18.37
CA PHE A 2 -4.41 6.31 -17.05
C PHE A 2 -2.98 6.85 -17.15
N LYS A 3 -2.68 7.88 -16.34
CA LYS A 3 -1.39 8.56 -16.32
C LYS A 3 -0.63 8.38 -15.01
N HIS A 4 -1.36 8.12 -13.92
CA HIS A 4 -0.77 7.96 -12.60
C HIS A 4 -1.52 6.89 -11.79
N ILE A 5 -0.90 5.75 -11.60
CA ILE A 5 -1.48 4.59 -10.91
C ILE A 5 -0.97 4.52 -9.48
N LEU A 6 -1.90 4.48 -8.51
CA LEU A 6 -1.56 4.11 -7.13
C LEU A 6 -1.63 2.59 -6.98
N ILE A 7 -0.58 1.98 -6.48
CA ILE A 7 -0.51 0.54 -6.22
C ILE A 7 -0.22 0.31 -4.73
N PRO A 8 -1.26 0.04 -3.93
CA PRO A 8 -1.07 -0.35 -2.54
C PRO A 8 -0.45 -1.74 -2.44
N THR A 9 0.49 -1.90 -1.50
CA THR A 9 1.10 -3.19 -1.20
C THR A 9 1.23 -3.39 0.30
N ASP A 10 0.95 -4.60 0.77
CA ASP A 10 1.15 -5.04 2.15
C ASP A 10 2.25 -6.10 2.27
N GLY A 11 2.96 -6.38 1.18
CA GLY A 11 4.00 -7.39 1.10
C GLY A 11 3.48 -8.84 1.00
N SER A 12 2.16 -9.06 0.91
CA SER A 12 1.60 -10.40 0.69
C SER A 12 1.89 -10.92 -0.73
N PRO A 13 1.88 -12.25 -0.96
CA PRO A 13 2.10 -12.82 -2.29
C PRO A 13 1.08 -12.32 -3.33
N LEU A 14 -0.18 -12.12 -2.95
CA LEU A 14 -1.21 -11.62 -3.87
C LEU A 14 -0.99 -10.13 -4.20
N SER A 15 -0.60 -9.30 -3.21
CA SER A 15 -0.26 -7.91 -3.47
C SER A 15 0.97 -7.79 -4.36
N ALA A 16 1.95 -8.70 -4.24
CA ALA A 16 3.11 -8.74 -5.14
C ALA A 16 2.70 -9.02 -6.60
N LYS A 17 1.73 -9.90 -6.83
CA LYS A 17 1.16 -10.13 -8.17
C LYS A 17 0.44 -8.89 -8.70
N ALA A 18 -0.35 -8.23 -7.86
CA ALA A 18 -1.02 -6.97 -8.23
C ALA A 18 0.00 -5.87 -8.58
N VAL A 19 1.09 -5.75 -7.82
CA VAL A 19 2.21 -4.84 -8.11
C VAL A 19 2.82 -5.15 -9.48
N ALA A 20 3.11 -6.40 -9.77
CA ALA A 20 3.68 -6.82 -11.06
C ALA A 20 2.74 -6.47 -12.23
N ALA A 21 1.44 -6.77 -12.09
CA ALA A 21 0.42 -6.44 -13.09
C ALA A 21 0.29 -4.92 -13.28
N GLY A 22 0.33 -4.15 -12.19
CA GLY A 22 0.26 -2.69 -12.24
C GLY A 22 1.47 -2.04 -12.91
N ILE A 23 2.67 -2.58 -12.68
CA ILE A 23 3.90 -2.12 -13.37
C ILE A 23 3.80 -2.45 -14.88
N ALA A 24 3.31 -3.63 -15.25
CA ALA A 24 3.10 -3.98 -16.65
C ALA A 24 2.09 -3.03 -17.34
N LEU A 25 0.96 -2.77 -16.70
CA LEU A 25 -0.04 -1.82 -17.18
C LEU A 25 0.56 -0.40 -17.33
N ALA A 26 1.33 0.04 -16.35
CA ALA A 26 2.00 1.35 -16.39
C ALA A 26 2.98 1.45 -17.56
N LYS A 27 3.76 0.37 -17.80
CA LYS A 27 4.69 0.30 -18.93
C LYS A 27 3.97 0.43 -20.28
N GLU A 28 2.87 -0.29 -20.46
CA GLU A 28 2.09 -0.26 -21.71
C GLU A 28 1.38 1.08 -21.93
N SER A 29 0.87 1.70 -20.86
CA SER A 29 0.14 2.97 -20.95
C SER A 29 1.02 4.22 -20.87
N GLY A 30 2.31 4.08 -20.55
CA GLY A 30 3.20 5.20 -20.29
C GLY A 30 2.88 5.93 -18.97
N ALA A 31 2.17 5.26 -18.04
CA ALA A 31 1.82 5.83 -16.75
C ALA A 31 3.01 5.81 -15.77
N ARG A 32 3.02 6.74 -14.82
CA ARG A 32 3.86 6.65 -13.63
C ARG A 32 3.12 5.87 -12.53
N VAL A 33 3.86 5.33 -11.58
CA VAL A 33 3.33 4.56 -10.47
C VAL A 33 3.74 5.17 -9.14
N THR A 34 2.81 5.28 -8.20
CA THR A 34 3.10 5.41 -6.77
C THR A 34 2.87 4.06 -6.10
N GLY A 35 3.94 3.43 -5.62
CA GLY A 35 3.86 2.24 -4.78
C GLY A 35 3.66 2.65 -3.33
N TYR A 36 2.57 2.22 -2.72
CA TYR A 36 2.11 2.75 -1.45
C TYR A 36 1.99 1.65 -0.39
N HIS A 37 2.70 1.83 0.72
CA HIS A 37 2.60 0.94 1.88
C HIS A 37 2.04 1.70 3.08
N VAL A 38 0.93 1.21 3.62
CA VAL A 38 0.33 1.77 4.83
C VAL A 38 0.88 1.05 6.05
N LEU A 39 1.42 1.83 7.00
CA LEU A 39 1.66 1.37 8.36
C LEU A 39 0.45 1.75 9.21
N GLU A 40 -0.24 0.76 9.76
CA GLU A 40 -1.30 1.05 10.73
C GLU A 40 -0.69 1.68 11.98
N ALA A 41 -1.29 2.78 12.42
CA ALA A 41 -0.87 3.46 13.64
C ALA A 41 -0.94 2.51 14.85
N VAL A 42 0.07 2.55 15.71
CA VAL A 42 0.02 1.81 16.96
C VAL A 42 -1.09 2.42 17.84
N PRO A 43 -2.00 1.59 18.36
CA PRO A 43 -3.09 2.10 19.18
C PRO A 43 -2.58 2.91 20.38
N ALA A 44 -3.16 4.09 20.59
CA ALA A 44 -2.76 5.00 21.69
C ALA A 44 -2.81 4.35 23.09
N ARG A 45 -3.66 3.31 23.28
CA ARG A 45 -3.73 2.54 24.51
C ARG A 45 -2.43 1.83 24.87
N LEU A 46 -1.58 1.52 23.90
CA LEU A 46 -0.26 0.90 24.14
C LEU A 46 0.75 1.90 24.72
N TYR A 47 0.50 3.21 24.58
CA TYR A 47 1.30 4.27 25.16
C TYR A 47 0.72 4.80 26.49
N ALA A 48 -0.53 4.45 26.83
CA ALA A 48 -1.24 5.07 27.95
C ALA A 48 -0.68 4.70 29.33
N PHE A 49 -0.08 3.51 29.49
CA PHE A 49 0.49 3.01 30.73
C PHE A 49 1.75 2.18 30.45
N PRO A 50 2.84 2.79 29.96
CA PRO A 50 4.05 2.05 29.69
C PRO A 50 4.69 1.61 31.01
N TYR A 51 4.97 0.32 31.16
CA TYR A 51 5.94 -0.14 32.13
C TYR A 51 7.32 0.39 31.73
N ARG A 52 8.20 0.59 32.70
CA ARG A 52 9.54 1.11 32.47
C ARG A 52 10.26 0.28 31.40
N GLY A 53 10.64 0.92 30.28
CA GLY A 53 11.29 0.27 29.13
C GLY A 53 10.35 -0.15 27.99
N GLU A 54 9.03 -0.13 28.16
CA GLU A 54 8.09 -0.46 27.07
C GLU A 54 8.04 0.62 26.00
N GLU A 55 8.22 1.90 26.35
CA GLU A 55 8.26 3.00 25.37
C GLU A 55 9.40 2.83 24.37
N GLU A 56 10.59 2.46 24.86
CA GLU A 56 11.76 2.21 24.01
C GLU A 56 11.53 0.98 23.12
N ALA A 57 10.97 -0.09 23.66
CA ALA A 57 10.66 -1.30 22.90
C ALA A 57 9.60 -1.06 21.82
N ILE A 58 8.57 -0.24 22.11
CA ILE A 58 7.55 0.15 21.12
C ILE A 58 8.18 1.00 20.02
N ALA A 59 9.01 1.98 20.38
CA ALA A 59 9.69 2.85 19.42
C ALA A 59 10.65 2.05 18.51
N GLU A 60 11.40 1.11 19.07
CA GLU A 60 12.27 0.20 18.31
C GLU A 60 11.45 -0.67 17.35
N PHE A 61 10.35 -1.25 17.80
CA PHE A 61 9.46 -2.06 16.98
C PHE A 61 8.86 -1.24 15.82
N GLU A 62 8.42 -0.01 16.09
CA GLU A 62 7.92 0.89 15.03
C GLU A 62 9.01 1.22 14.01
N GLN A 63 10.23 1.48 14.46
CA GLN A 63 11.35 1.75 13.58
C GLN A 63 11.65 0.56 12.67
N ILE A 64 11.68 -0.65 13.22
CA ILE A 64 11.89 -1.89 12.46
C ILE A 64 10.79 -2.06 11.39
N ARG A 65 9.53 -1.81 11.75
CA ARG A 65 8.40 -1.88 10.81
C ARG A 65 8.54 -0.86 9.69
N GLN A 66 8.91 0.38 10.01
CA GLN A 66 9.10 1.44 9.03
C GLN A 66 10.25 1.11 8.06
N ASP A 67 11.38 0.63 8.59
CA ASP A 67 12.54 0.30 7.78
C ASP A 67 12.25 -0.89 6.85
N ALA A 68 11.55 -1.91 7.34
CA ALA A 68 11.10 -3.03 6.52
C ALA A 68 10.15 -2.60 5.40
N ALA A 69 9.19 -1.72 5.70
CA ALA A 69 8.26 -1.19 4.71
C ALA A 69 8.97 -0.33 3.66
N ARG A 70 9.88 0.54 4.06
CA ARG A 70 10.68 1.37 3.15
C ARG A 70 11.55 0.52 2.23
N LYS A 71 12.20 -0.50 2.79
CA LYS A 71 13.00 -1.45 2.01
C LYS A 71 12.14 -2.17 0.98
N HIS A 72 10.98 -2.66 1.37
CA HIS A 72 10.06 -3.37 0.49
C HIS A 72 9.64 -2.51 -0.72
N VAL A 73 9.14 -1.28 -0.49
CA VAL A 73 8.73 -0.41 -1.60
C VAL A 73 9.90 0.09 -2.44
N ALA A 74 11.10 0.24 -1.84
CA ALA A 74 12.31 0.60 -2.57
C ALA A 74 12.78 -0.53 -3.50
N ASP A 75 12.66 -1.78 -3.08
CA ASP A 75 12.98 -2.95 -3.91
C ASP A 75 12.02 -3.05 -5.12
N ILE A 76 10.74 -2.78 -4.91
CA ILE A 76 9.75 -2.67 -6.00
C ILE A 76 10.11 -1.53 -6.95
N ALA A 77 10.45 -0.35 -6.41
CA ALA A 77 10.85 0.81 -7.21
C ALA A 77 12.04 0.51 -8.11
N ARG A 78 13.04 -0.21 -7.58
CA ARG A 78 14.21 -0.63 -8.34
C ARG A 78 13.84 -1.55 -9.51
N THR A 79 12.94 -2.50 -9.26
CA THR A 79 12.44 -3.42 -10.28
C THR A 79 11.63 -2.69 -11.36
N ALA A 80 10.75 -1.77 -10.97
CA ALA A 80 9.95 -0.98 -11.89
C ALA A 80 10.82 -0.09 -12.80
N ARG A 81 11.82 0.58 -12.22
CA ARG A 81 12.77 1.42 -12.98
C ARG A 81 13.58 0.62 -14.00
N LYS A 82 13.99 -0.61 -13.68
CA LYS A 82 14.65 -1.50 -14.64
C LYS A 82 13.77 -1.86 -15.82
N GLN A 83 12.44 -1.79 -15.65
CA GLN A 83 11.46 -2.00 -16.72
C GLN A 83 11.08 -0.70 -17.45
N GLY A 84 11.69 0.43 -17.10
CA GLY A 84 11.43 1.73 -17.71
C GLY A 84 10.19 2.44 -17.16
N VAL A 85 9.66 2.02 -16.00
CA VAL A 85 8.50 2.63 -15.35
C VAL A 85 8.94 3.62 -14.28
N ALA A 86 8.46 4.86 -14.35
CA ALA A 86 8.62 5.85 -13.31
C ALA A 86 7.85 5.41 -12.06
N PHE A 87 8.57 5.17 -10.98
CA PHE A 87 8.01 4.63 -9.74
C PHE A 87 8.43 5.45 -8.52
N GLU A 88 7.46 5.93 -7.76
CA GLU A 88 7.64 6.63 -6.49
C GLU A 88 7.30 5.70 -5.32
N PRO A 89 8.27 5.31 -4.47
CA PRO A 89 8.00 4.53 -3.28
C PRO A 89 7.50 5.42 -2.14
N VAL A 90 6.39 5.05 -1.52
CA VAL A 90 5.78 5.80 -0.41
C VAL A 90 5.40 4.86 0.73
N VAL A 91 5.78 5.25 1.94
CA VAL A 91 5.34 4.63 3.20
C VAL A 91 4.71 5.71 4.05
N GLN A 92 3.48 5.51 4.48
CA GLN A 92 2.77 6.44 5.35
C GLN A 92 2.04 5.70 6.47
N THR A 93 1.99 6.33 7.64
CA THR A 93 1.16 5.86 8.75
C THR A 93 -0.26 6.38 8.57
N ALA A 94 -1.24 5.51 8.75
CA ALA A 94 -2.65 5.88 8.75
C ALA A 94 -3.40 5.09 9.83
N ARG A 95 -4.57 5.60 10.24
CA ARG A 95 -5.41 4.93 11.23
C ARG A 95 -5.92 3.59 10.70
N THR A 96 -6.33 3.57 9.44
CA THR A 96 -6.72 2.35 8.74
C THR A 96 -6.10 2.31 7.34
N PRO A 97 -5.82 1.10 6.79
CA PRO A 97 -5.24 0.99 5.46
C PRO A 97 -6.08 1.65 4.36
N TYR A 98 -7.40 1.47 4.37
CA TYR A 98 -8.26 2.01 3.32
C TYR A 98 -8.32 3.55 3.34
N GLU A 99 -8.32 4.18 4.52
CA GLU A 99 -8.26 5.64 4.64
C GLU A 99 -6.95 6.19 4.04
N GLY A 100 -5.83 5.55 4.37
CA GLY A 100 -4.53 5.90 3.81
C GLY A 100 -4.49 5.79 2.29
N ILE A 101 -5.01 4.70 1.73
CA ILE A 101 -5.03 4.45 0.29
C ILE A 101 -5.87 5.50 -0.45
N VAL A 102 -7.11 5.74 0.00
CA VAL A 102 -8.02 6.70 -0.64
C VAL A 102 -7.45 8.12 -0.57
N LYS A 103 -6.93 8.51 0.59
CA LYS A 103 -6.29 9.81 0.80
C LYS A 103 -5.06 9.98 -0.10
N ALA A 104 -4.17 8.99 -0.16
CA ALA A 104 -2.97 9.04 -0.99
C ALA A 104 -3.31 9.18 -2.48
N ALA A 105 -4.35 8.48 -2.96
CA ALA A 105 -4.79 8.61 -4.36
C ALA A 105 -5.23 10.04 -4.69
N GLN A 106 -5.95 10.69 -3.78
CA GLN A 106 -6.41 12.08 -3.96
C GLN A 106 -5.25 13.09 -3.88
N GLU A 107 -4.45 13.02 -2.82
CA GLU A 107 -3.34 13.96 -2.58
C GLU A 107 -2.28 13.92 -3.67
N ARG A 108 -2.08 12.75 -4.28
CA ARG A 108 -1.08 12.54 -5.34
C ARG A 108 -1.65 12.65 -6.74
N ALA A 109 -2.93 13.02 -6.87
CA ALA A 109 -3.64 13.10 -8.13
C ALA A 109 -3.48 11.83 -8.98
N CYS A 110 -3.62 10.67 -8.35
CA CYS A 110 -3.69 9.39 -9.07
C CYS A 110 -5.04 9.26 -9.76
N ASP A 111 -5.06 8.68 -10.93
CA ASP A 111 -6.27 8.51 -11.75
C ASP A 111 -6.71 7.04 -11.84
N LEU A 112 -5.97 6.13 -11.20
CA LEU A 112 -6.33 4.73 -11.00
C LEU A 112 -5.73 4.22 -9.67
N ILE A 113 -6.49 3.41 -8.94
CA ILE A 113 -5.97 2.53 -7.89
C ILE A 113 -5.97 1.11 -8.44
N LEU A 114 -4.82 0.42 -8.42
CA LEU A 114 -4.73 -1.00 -8.76
C LEU A 114 -4.28 -1.76 -7.52
N MET A 115 -5.13 -2.65 -7.02
CA MET A 115 -4.86 -3.37 -5.79
C MET A 115 -5.30 -4.83 -5.84
N SER A 116 -4.73 -5.66 -4.96
CA SER A 116 -5.16 -7.04 -4.81
C SER A 116 -6.55 -7.14 -4.19
N SER A 117 -7.29 -8.20 -4.53
CA SER A 117 -8.60 -8.48 -3.93
C SER A 117 -8.54 -8.77 -2.44
N HIS A 118 -7.40 -9.26 -1.93
CA HIS A 118 -7.15 -9.59 -0.53
C HIS A 118 -5.72 -9.20 -0.16
N GLY A 119 -5.50 -8.92 1.13
CA GLY A 119 -4.19 -8.74 1.72
C GLY A 119 -3.75 -9.95 2.56
N ARG A 120 -2.94 -9.70 3.58
CA ARG A 120 -2.39 -10.72 4.48
C ARG A 120 -3.44 -11.56 5.23
N ARG A 121 -4.63 -11.01 5.43
CA ARG A 121 -5.73 -11.65 6.20
C ARG A 121 -6.77 -12.32 5.31
N GLY A 122 -6.55 -12.43 4.01
CA GLY A 122 -7.50 -12.99 3.07
C GLY A 122 -7.70 -14.49 3.24
N LEU A 123 -8.88 -14.90 3.72
CA LEU A 123 -9.21 -16.30 4.00
C LEU A 123 -10.23 -16.93 3.05
N ALA A 124 -10.89 -16.16 2.18
CA ALA A 124 -11.97 -16.70 1.34
C ALA A 124 -11.77 -16.36 -0.14
N ARG A 125 -11.76 -17.38 -0.99
CA ARG A 125 -11.66 -17.25 -2.45
C ARG A 125 -12.84 -16.53 -3.12
N LEU A 126 -13.94 -16.33 -2.40
CA LEU A 126 -15.22 -15.86 -2.95
C LEU A 126 -15.60 -14.43 -2.54
N ALA A 127 -14.94 -13.84 -1.55
CA ALA A 127 -15.23 -12.49 -1.09
C ALA A 127 -14.04 -11.54 -1.33
N VAL A 128 -14.34 -10.28 -1.58
CA VAL A 128 -13.36 -9.21 -1.61
C VAL A 128 -12.92 -8.90 -0.18
N GLY A 129 -11.62 -8.67 0.05
CA GLY A 129 -11.10 -8.34 1.38
C GLY A 129 -11.67 -7.02 1.90
N SER A 130 -11.74 -6.88 3.23
CA SER A 130 -12.37 -5.71 3.89
C SER A 130 -11.74 -4.37 3.49
N VAL A 131 -10.42 -4.32 3.30
CA VAL A 131 -9.73 -3.10 2.85
C VAL A 131 -10.12 -2.77 1.42
N THR A 132 -10.12 -3.75 0.52
CA THR A 132 -10.48 -3.57 -0.88
C THR A 132 -11.94 -3.16 -1.04
N ASP A 133 -12.85 -3.77 -0.27
CA ASP A 133 -14.26 -3.40 -0.25
C ASP A 133 -14.46 -1.94 0.17
N LYS A 134 -13.78 -1.50 1.22
CA LYS A 134 -13.84 -0.10 1.66
C LYS A 134 -13.25 0.88 0.64
N VAL A 135 -12.15 0.52 -0.01
CA VAL A 135 -11.57 1.35 -1.08
C VAL A 135 -12.54 1.47 -2.24
N LEU A 136 -13.20 0.38 -2.67
CA LEU A 136 -14.21 0.40 -3.73
C LEU A 136 -15.39 1.32 -3.39
N GLN A 137 -15.84 1.33 -2.13
CA GLN A 137 -16.95 2.18 -1.68
C GLN A 137 -16.59 3.67 -1.58
N LEU A 138 -15.34 4.00 -1.20
CA LEU A 138 -14.95 5.35 -0.81
C LEU A 138 -14.08 6.07 -1.86
N SER A 139 -13.51 5.35 -2.81
CA SER A 139 -12.65 5.92 -3.83
C SER A 139 -13.44 6.81 -4.80
N LYS A 140 -12.86 7.98 -5.11
CA LYS A 140 -13.36 8.89 -6.15
C LYS A 140 -12.71 8.62 -7.52
N VAL A 141 -11.72 7.75 -7.56
CA VAL A 141 -11.07 7.33 -8.80
C VAL A 141 -11.35 5.85 -9.07
N PRO A 142 -11.28 5.41 -10.34
CA PRO A 142 -11.44 4.00 -10.69
C PRO A 142 -10.55 3.10 -9.86
N VAL A 143 -11.06 1.91 -9.53
CA VAL A 143 -10.32 0.88 -8.80
C VAL A 143 -10.30 -0.40 -9.63
N LEU A 144 -9.11 -0.87 -9.96
CA LEU A 144 -8.89 -2.14 -10.62
C LEU A 144 -8.47 -3.16 -9.55
N VAL A 145 -9.26 -4.22 -9.42
CA VAL A 145 -9.02 -5.28 -8.45
C VAL A 145 -8.39 -6.49 -9.12
N TYR A 146 -7.17 -6.81 -8.72
CA TYR A 146 -6.44 -8.00 -9.17
C TYR A 146 -6.78 -9.21 -8.28
N ARG A 147 -7.06 -10.34 -8.91
CA ARG A 147 -7.40 -11.62 -8.23
C ARG A 147 -6.35 -12.69 -8.47
#